data_fcc8f9286c850588e886802fa8e8e95b
#
_entry.id   fcc8f9286c850588e886802fa8e8e95b
#
_cell.length_a   1.000
_cell.length_b   1.000
_cell.length_c   1.000
_cell.angle_alpha   90.00
_cell.angle_beta   90.00
_cell.angle_gamma   90.00
#
_symmetry.space_group_name_H-M   'P 1'
#
loop_
_entity.id
_entity.type
_entity.pdbx_description
1 polymer ?
#
loop_
_entity_poly.entity_id
_entity_poly.type
_entity_poly.pdbx_seq_one_letter_code
_entity_poly.pdbx_strand_id
1 'polypeptide(L)'
;MLDKRREYDNLLYHEMPQEEQYGWFGYSRNKFLHNIDTFYYSVKFRNDFRLKTSDAHVLKMRRFFKLQYDYLNNNEDQPELYLPDLGKNLYLKPVTFSRFYTTCLTYPEYFDIFFAPVVPKAADGGESVTCECVVQIRSYMLWIMGVRDAFENSYEYVKNIAKYFGLQIDFVQENRIDYCWHSNYLKDPETFFSPENFYKMRVDRFKNATYVTNKVGSEDYEIDYVALGKRSDKVFVRIYQKTREVIEQNYKPWFLQIWQMQGLISKYDQWVYERCYQKKNWFYRFTARLEFFLEHGQDPYYLSYVRQILEGKLTIEEDALIRLADKLTPKLNYVVNVEFQTMRRHSKSYELLPIHN
;
A
#
# COMPACT_ATOMS: atom_id res chain seq x y z
N MET A 1 5.44 19.43 10.27
CA MET A 1 5.37 18.60 9.06
C MET A 1 6.82 18.39 8.64
N LEU A 2 7.38 17.22 8.89
CA LEU A 2 8.64 16.84 8.27
C LEU A 2 8.42 16.93 6.77
N ASP A 3 9.30 17.61 6.08
CA ASP A 3 9.22 17.78 4.64
C ASP A 3 9.33 16.38 4.01
N LYS A 4 8.19 15.82 3.60
CA LYS A 4 8.09 14.48 3.00
C LYS A 4 9.07 14.30 1.83
N ARG A 5 9.42 15.38 1.17
CA ARG A 5 10.41 15.41 0.10
C ARG A 5 11.83 15.16 0.61
N ARG A 6 12.20 15.73 1.79
CA ARG A 6 13.53 15.52 2.38
C ARG A 6 13.71 14.12 2.97
N GLU A 7 12.67 13.54 3.57
CA GLU A 7 12.71 12.12 3.99
C GLU A 7 12.91 11.20 2.79
N TYR A 8 12.24 11.49 1.71
CA TYR A 8 12.31 10.76 0.46
C TYR A 8 13.68 10.85 -0.21
N ASP A 9 14.24 12.07 -0.30
CA ASP A 9 15.54 12.32 -0.89
C ASP A 9 16.69 11.66 -0.09
N ASN A 10 16.59 11.63 1.24
CA ASN A 10 17.65 11.09 2.08
C ASN A 10 17.77 9.56 2.07
N LEU A 11 16.66 8.84 1.93
CA LEU A 11 16.64 7.37 2.02
C LEU A 11 16.95 6.68 0.69
N LEU A 12 16.57 7.28 -0.42
CA LEU A 12 16.77 6.72 -1.74
C LEU A 12 18.09 7.15 -2.39
N TYR A 13 18.68 8.23 -1.92
CA TYR A 13 19.89 8.81 -2.49
C TYR A 13 21.14 7.89 -2.38
N HIS A 14 21.20 7.04 -1.36
CA HIS A 14 22.32 6.12 -1.15
C HIS A 14 22.25 4.82 -1.99
N GLU A 15 21.09 4.52 -2.55
CA GLU A 15 20.88 3.31 -3.36
C GLU A 15 20.66 3.59 -4.86
N MET A 16 20.81 4.85 -5.28
CA MET A 16 20.60 5.22 -6.68
C MET A 16 21.68 4.64 -7.60
N PRO A 17 21.30 3.95 -8.66
CA PRO A 17 22.18 3.78 -9.81
C PRO A 17 22.51 5.19 -10.34
N GLN A 18 23.78 5.48 -10.61
CA GLN A 18 24.20 6.78 -11.13
C GLN A 18 23.32 7.21 -12.31
N GLU A 19 22.59 8.30 -12.14
CA GLU A 19 21.53 8.80 -13.06
C GLU A 19 22.00 9.13 -14.47
N GLU A 20 23.31 9.21 -14.70
CA GLU A 20 23.90 9.70 -15.93
C GLU A 20 23.73 8.77 -17.14
N GLN A 21 23.27 7.53 -16.96
CA GLN A 21 23.30 6.53 -18.02
C GLN A 21 22.00 6.35 -18.79
N TYR A 22 20.87 6.85 -18.29
CA TYR A 22 19.58 6.56 -18.88
C TYR A 22 18.86 7.84 -19.29
N GLY A 23 18.93 8.21 -20.57
CA GLY A 23 18.03 9.22 -21.15
C GLY A 23 16.54 8.92 -20.86
N TRP A 24 15.63 9.61 -21.53
CA TRP A 24 14.18 9.45 -21.33
C TRP A 24 13.69 7.98 -21.30
N PHE A 25 14.30 7.08 -22.06
CA PHE A 25 13.82 5.72 -22.28
C PHE A 25 14.66 4.65 -21.57
N GLY A 26 15.65 5.04 -20.80
CA GLY A 26 16.52 4.10 -20.12
C GLY A 26 15.88 3.49 -18.86
N TYR A 27 16.05 2.17 -18.68
CA TYR A 27 15.63 1.42 -17.51
C TYR A 27 16.40 0.11 -17.40
N SER A 28 16.38 -0.53 -16.23
CA SER A 28 16.96 -1.85 -16.00
C SER A 28 15.99 -2.94 -16.41
N ARG A 29 16.38 -3.80 -17.34
CA ARG A 29 15.55 -4.93 -17.77
C ARG A 29 15.53 -6.02 -16.70
N ASN A 30 14.37 -6.67 -16.55
CA ASN A 30 14.18 -7.83 -15.68
C ASN A 30 14.61 -7.57 -14.23
N LYS A 31 14.27 -6.40 -13.71
CA LYS A 31 14.60 -6.01 -12.35
C LYS A 31 13.50 -6.38 -11.39
N PHE A 32 13.92 -6.71 -10.16
CA PHE A 32 13.03 -6.95 -9.02
C PHE A 32 13.38 -5.99 -7.90
N LEU A 33 12.34 -5.43 -7.28
CA LEU A 33 12.44 -4.76 -5.99
C LEU A 33 11.60 -5.55 -4.99
N HIS A 34 12.15 -5.87 -3.84
CA HIS A 34 11.39 -6.53 -2.78
C HIS A 34 11.34 -5.66 -1.54
N ASN A 35 10.22 -5.72 -0.86
CA ASN A 35 10.00 -5.03 0.41
C ASN A 35 8.85 -5.71 1.18
N ILE A 36 8.51 -5.14 2.32
CA ILE A 36 7.27 -5.43 3.03
C ILE A 36 6.27 -4.33 2.66
N ASP A 37 5.08 -4.72 2.15
CA ASP A 37 4.01 -3.78 1.76
C ASP A 37 3.09 -3.46 2.94
N THR A 38 2.93 -4.39 3.87
CA THR A 38 2.12 -4.18 5.08
C THR A 38 2.66 -5.00 6.24
N PHE A 39 2.74 -4.39 7.41
CA PHE A 39 3.15 -5.05 8.62
C PHE A 39 2.17 -4.78 9.76
N TYR A 40 1.68 -5.86 10.38
CA TYR A 40 0.80 -5.78 11.54
C TYR A 40 1.46 -6.39 12.76
N TYR A 41 1.38 -5.68 13.87
CA TYR A 41 1.74 -6.22 15.18
C TYR A 41 0.70 -5.83 16.23
N SER A 42 0.58 -6.66 17.27
CA SER A 42 -0.29 -6.40 18.41
C SER A 42 0.51 -6.06 19.64
N VAL A 43 -0.06 -5.24 20.49
CA VAL A 43 0.54 -4.87 21.77
C VAL A 43 -0.42 -5.15 22.91
N LYS A 44 0.08 -5.81 23.94
CA LYS A 44 -0.59 -5.99 25.22
C LYS A 44 0.00 -5.04 26.24
N PHE A 45 -0.89 -4.36 26.95
CA PHE A 45 -0.51 -3.48 28.04
C PHE A 45 -0.73 -4.16 29.38
N ARG A 46 0.06 -3.75 30.37
CA ARG A 46 -0.14 -4.04 31.78
C ARG A 46 -0.07 -2.78 32.60
N ASN A 47 -0.67 -2.80 33.80
CA ASN A 47 -0.52 -1.69 34.72
C ASN A 47 0.95 -1.55 35.16
N ASP A 48 1.43 -0.33 35.36
CA ASP A 48 2.73 -0.12 35.98
C ASP A 48 2.67 -0.56 37.44
N PHE A 49 3.42 -1.60 37.82
CA PHE A 49 3.46 -2.13 39.19
C PHE A 49 3.93 -1.09 40.23
N ARG A 50 4.58 -0.02 39.79
CA ARG A 50 4.99 1.09 40.66
C ARG A 50 3.79 1.94 41.12
N LEU A 51 2.73 1.91 40.33
CA LEU A 51 1.46 2.58 40.66
C LEU A 51 0.57 1.52 41.30
N LYS A 52 0.42 1.49 42.60
CA LYS A 52 -0.40 0.54 43.41
C LYS A 52 -1.88 0.48 43.01
N THR A 53 -2.21 0.63 41.77
CA THR A 53 -3.59 0.67 41.24
C THR A 53 -3.85 -0.55 40.37
N SER A 54 -4.95 -1.23 40.66
CA SER A 54 -5.53 -2.35 39.92
C SER A 54 -5.76 -2.01 38.42
N ASP A 55 -6.31 -2.93 37.64
CA ASP A 55 -6.66 -2.85 36.20
C ASP A 55 -7.34 -1.57 35.70
N ALA A 56 -7.46 -0.59 36.59
CA ALA A 56 -8.09 0.70 36.34
C ALA A 56 -7.48 1.48 35.17
N HIS A 57 -6.18 1.35 34.92
CA HIS A 57 -5.51 2.11 33.87
C HIS A 57 -5.85 1.62 32.45
N VAL A 58 -5.90 0.30 32.23
CA VAL A 58 -6.37 -0.27 30.96
C VAL A 58 -7.82 0.09 30.74
N LEU A 59 -8.67 0.00 31.77
CA LEU A 59 -10.07 0.40 31.69
C LEU A 59 -10.23 1.91 31.42
N LYS A 60 -9.37 2.75 32.02
CA LYS A 60 -9.34 4.19 31.76
C LYS A 60 -9.00 4.48 30.29
N MET A 61 -8.00 3.85 29.75
CA MET A 61 -7.64 3.96 28.33
C MET A 61 -8.78 3.54 27.41
N ARG A 62 -9.40 2.38 27.67
CA ARG A 62 -10.54 1.88 26.90
C ARG A 62 -11.73 2.82 26.97
N ARG A 63 -12.06 3.34 28.15
CA ARG A 63 -13.13 4.32 28.34
C ARG A 63 -12.84 5.62 27.59
N PHE A 64 -11.61 6.11 27.63
CA PHE A 64 -11.20 7.29 26.89
C PHE A 64 -11.44 7.11 25.38
N PHE A 65 -10.93 6.05 24.77
CA PHE A 65 -11.11 5.82 23.35
C PHE A 65 -12.57 5.57 22.96
N LYS A 66 -13.36 4.95 23.83
CA LYS A 66 -14.80 4.80 23.60
C LYS A 66 -15.50 6.14 23.56
N LEU A 67 -15.24 7.04 24.51
CA LEU A 67 -15.84 8.37 24.55
C LEU A 67 -15.47 9.20 23.32
N GLN A 68 -14.21 9.15 22.89
CA GLN A 68 -13.75 9.86 21.69
C GLN A 68 -14.39 9.29 20.43
N TYR A 69 -14.52 7.98 20.34
CA TYR A 69 -15.21 7.32 19.23
C TYR A 69 -16.70 7.68 19.18
N ASP A 70 -17.38 7.66 20.32
CA ASP A 70 -18.79 8.05 20.40
C ASP A 70 -18.97 9.52 20.01
N TYR A 71 -18.06 10.40 20.44
CA TYR A 71 -18.05 11.81 20.04
C TYR A 71 -17.87 11.97 18.52
N LEU A 72 -16.90 11.28 17.93
CA LEU A 72 -16.62 11.37 16.50
C LEU A 72 -17.80 10.88 15.65
N ASN A 73 -18.44 9.78 16.05
CA ASN A 73 -19.61 9.26 15.34
C ASN A 73 -20.86 10.16 15.43
N ASN A 74 -20.97 10.95 16.48
CA ASN A 74 -22.08 11.91 16.63
C ASN A 74 -21.84 13.25 15.91
N ASN A 75 -20.65 13.45 15.35
CA ASN A 75 -20.25 14.64 14.58
C ASN A 75 -19.86 14.21 13.17
N GLU A 76 -20.86 13.92 12.34
CA GLU A 76 -20.71 13.36 10.98
C GLU A 76 -19.85 14.22 10.05
N ASP A 77 -19.75 15.53 10.30
CA ASP A 77 -18.93 16.47 9.51
C ASP A 77 -17.42 16.40 9.82
N GLN A 78 -17.01 15.65 10.85
CA GLN A 78 -15.60 15.51 11.23
C GLN A 78 -15.10 14.10 10.94
N PRO A 79 -14.36 13.90 9.82
CA PRO A 79 -13.82 12.59 9.50
C PRO A 79 -12.67 12.18 10.44
N GLU A 80 -12.09 13.14 11.17
CA GLU A 80 -10.95 12.92 12.07
C GLU A 80 -10.99 13.87 13.28
N LEU A 81 -10.56 13.37 14.44
CA LEU A 81 -10.38 14.17 15.66
C LEU A 81 -8.90 14.22 16.04
N TYR A 82 -8.32 15.42 16.08
CA TYR A 82 -6.93 15.58 16.52
C TYR A 82 -6.83 15.42 18.05
N LEU A 83 -5.88 14.58 18.51
CA LEU A 83 -5.63 14.28 19.91
C LEU A 83 -4.22 14.71 20.31
N PRO A 84 -4.00 15.99 20.62
CA PRO A 84 -2.66 16.55 20.89
C PRO A 84 -2.00 15.96 22.13
N ASP A 85 -2.79 15.50 23.11
CA ASP A 85 -2.29 14.93 24.37
C ASP A 85 -1.62 13.56 24.18
N LEU A 86 -1.92 12.86 23.08
CA LEU A 86 -1.37 11.54 22.78
C LEU A 86 -0.13 11.57 21.90
N GLY A 87 0.20 12.73 21.35
CA GLY A 87 1.38 12.91 20.52
C GLY A 87 1.11 13.79 19.30
N LYS A 88 2.16 14.30 18.70
CA LYS A 88 2.04 15.14 17.52
C LYS A 88 1.52 14.31 16.33
N ASN A 89 0.62 14.92 15.58
CA ASN A 89 0.10 14.36 14.31
C ASN A 89 -0.70 13.06 14.44
N LEU A 90 -1.29 12.76 15.60
CA LEU A 90 -2.21 11.65 15.76
C LEU A 90 -3.65 12.13 15.66
N TYR A 91 -4.43 11.40 14.88
CA TYR A 91 -5.84 11.68 14.64
C TYR A 91 -6.69 10.43 14.89
N LEU A 92 -7.85 10.62 15.52
CA LEU A 92 -8.84 9.56 15.66
C LEU A 92 -9.72 9.53 14.42
N LYS A 93 -9.94 8.33 13.86
CA LYS A 93 -10.83 8.08 12.71
C LYS A 93 -11.91 7.06 13.03
N PRO A 94 -13.11 7.18 12.43
CA PRO A 94 -14.19 6.20 12.56
C PRO A 94 -13.94 4.97 11.67
N VAL A 95 -12.76 4.38 11.74
CA VAL A 95 -12.37 3.20 10.96
C VAL A 95 -12.18 2.02 11.89
N THR A 96 -12.68 0.87 11.50
CA THR A 96 -12.57 -0.37 12.26
C THR A 96 -11.64 -1.35 11.56
N PHE A 97 -10.78 -2.02 12.34
CA PHE A 97 -9.98 -3.15 11.86
C PHE A 97 -10.77 -4.46 11.89
N SER A 98 -11.58 -4.64 12.92
CA SER A 98 -12.47 -5.79 13.12
C SER A 98 -13.59 -5.43 14.10
N ARG A 99 -14.52 -6.36 14.32
CA ARG A 99 -15.60 -6.19 15.31
C ARG A 99 -15.12 -5.84 16.74
N PHE A 100 -13.86 -6.10 17.07
CA PHE A 100 -13.29 -5.82 18.40
C PHE A 100 -12.44 -4.56 18.41
N TYR A 101 -11.73 -4.27 17.34
CA TYR A 101 -10.85 -3.11 17.20
C TYR A 101 -11.58 -2.03 16.40
N THR A 102 -12.42 -1.28 17.11
CA THR A 102 -13.35 -0.33 16.50
C THR A 102 -12.87 1.11 16.53
N THR A 103 -11.79 1.40 17.23
CA THR A 103 -11.26 2.75 17.36
C THR A 103 -9.89 2.82 16.67
N CYS A 104 -9.75 3.72 15.71
CA CYS A 104 -8.52 3.90 14.94
C CYS A 104 -7.86 5.24 15.27
N LEU A 105 -6.64 5.19 15.80
CA LEU A 105 -5.76 6.34 15.92
C LEU A 105 -4.74 6.27 14.79
N THR A 106 -4.68 7.29 13.94
CA THR A 106 -3.85 7.31 12.74
C THR A 106 -2.74 8.36 12.81
N TYR A 107 -1.56 8.00 12.34
CA TYR A 107 -0.58 8.94 11.82
C TYR A 107 -0.68 8.87 10.29
N PRO A 108 -1.29 9.89 9.65
CA PRO A 108 -1.66 9.80 8.24
C PRO A 108 -0.52 9.33 7.35
N GLU A 109 -0.82 8.36 6.45
CA GLU A 109 0.10 7.73 5.50
C GLU A 109 1.16 6.81 6.10
N TYR A 110 1.46 6.89 7.42
CA TYR A 110 2.51 6.12 8.07
C TYR A 110 1.98 4.84 8.73
N PHE A 111 1.10 4.99 9.73
CA PHE A 111 0.55 3.85 10.45
C PHE A 111 -0.81 4.14 11.08
N ASP A 112 -1.51 3.07 11.40
CA ASP A 112 -2.77 3.09 12.16
C ASP A 112 -2.61 2.25 13.42
N ILE A 113 -3.18 2.73 14.54
CA ILE A 113 -3.26 2.00 15.81
C ILE A 113 -4.74 1.76 16.09
N PHE A 114 -5.15 0.51 16.06
CA PHE A 114 -6.52 0.11 16.32
C PHE A 114 -6.66 -0.38 17.75
N PHE A 115 -7.56 0.22 18.52
CA PHE A 115 -7.83 -0.13 19.90
C PHE A 115 -9.10 -0.94 20.04
N ALA A 116 -9.08 -1.88 21.02
CA ALA A 116 -10.25 -2.61 21.45
C ALA A 116 -10.89 -1.88 22.66
N PRO A 117 -11.96 -1.09 22.48
CA PRO A 117 -12.60 -0.36 23.59
C PRO A 117 -13.33 -1.29 24.56
N VAL A 118 -13.64 -2.52 24.14
CA VAL A 118 -14.30 -3.53 24.94
C VAL A 118 -13.50 -4.82 24.90
N VAL A 119 -13.34 -5.47 26.07
CA VAL A 119 -12.71 -6.80 26.14
C VAL A 119 -13.68 -7.82 25.55
N PRO A 120 -13.29 -8.56 24.51
CA PRO A 120 -14.09 -9.68 24.05
C PRO A 120 -14.15 -10.74 25.15
N LYS A 121 -15.35 -11.19 25.48
CA LYS A 121 -15.49 -12.38 26.32
C LYS A 121 -15.11 -13.62 25.50
N ALA A 122 -14.27 -14.48 26.06
CA ALA A 122 -14.03 -15.78 25.47
C ALA A 122 -15.32 -16.62 25.45
N ALA A 123 -15.44 -17.53 24.48
CA ALA A 123 -16.65 -18.36 24.35
C ALA A 123 -16.92 -19.26 25.56
N ASP A 124 -15.90 -19.55 26.33
CA ASP A 124 -15.93 -20.34 27.60
C ASP A 124 -16.12 -19.49 28.87
N GLY A 125 -16.36 -18.17 28.70
CA GLY A 125 -16.50 -17.24 29.82
C GLY A 125 -15.19 -16.81 30.48
N GLY A 126 -14.04 -17.31 30.02
CA GLY A 126 -12.72 -16.88 30.47
C GLY A 126 -12.31 -15.52 29.92
N GLU A 127 -11.24 -14.93 30.46
CA GLU A 127 -10.66 -13.73 29.89
C GLU A 127 -10.03 -14.05 28.53
N SER A 128 -10.46 -13.37 27.50
CA SER A 128 -9.80 -13.44 26.19
C SER A 128 -8.39 -12.85 26.29
N VAL A 129 -7.38 -13.60 25.88
CA VAL A 129 -5.99 -13.12 25.74
C VAL A 129 -5.89 -12.22 24.51
N THR A 130 -6.64 -11.13 24.52
CA THR A 130 -6.68 -10.20 23.40
C THR A 130 -5.78 -9.01 23.73
N CYS A 131 -4.88 -8.68 22.81
CA CYS A 131 -4.08 -7.47 22.92
C CYS A 131 -4.99 -6.24 22.87
N GLU A 132 -4.63 -5.18 23.58
CA GLU A 132 -5.43 -3.96 23.65
C GLU A 132 -5.38 -3.17 22.35
N CYS A 133 -4.27 -3.28 21.59
CA CYS A 133 -4.19 -2.65 20.29
C CYS A 133 -3.50 -3.52 19.22
N VAL A 134 -3.82 -3.20 17.98
CA VAL A 134 -3.16 -3.70 16.76
C VAL A 134 -2.62 -2.50 16.01
N VAL A 135 -1.38 -2.55 15.63
CA VAL A 135 -0.73 -1.52 14.78
C VAL A 135 -0.59 -2.04 13.37
N GLN A 136 -1.01 -1.24 12.42
CA GLN A 136 -0.77 -1.46 10.99
C GLN A 136 0.22 -0.43 10.48
N ILE A 137 1.42 -0.85 10.13
CA ILE A 137 2.37 0.00 9.41
C ILE A 137 2.05 -0.07 7.94
N ARG A 138 1.89 1.10 7.31
CA ARG A 138 1.49 1.22 5.90
C ARG A 138 2.69 1.14 4.97
N SER A 139 2.43 0.78 3.73
CA SER A 139 3.47 0.59 2.71
C SER A 139 4.35 1.84 2.52
N TYR A 140 3.79 3.05 2.57
CA TYR A 140 4.57 4.28 2.43
C TYR A 140 5.73 4.34 3.43
N MET A 141 5.44 4.14 4.72
CA MET A 141 6.45 4.16 5.77
C MET A 141 7.48 3.03 5.59
N LEU A 142 7.02 1.82 5.27
CA LEU A 142 7.88 0.65 5.05
C LEU A 142 8.84 0.82 3.88
N TRP A 143 8.38 1.45 2.80
CA TRP A 143 9.18 1.68 1.60
C TRP A 143 10.18 2.82 1.76
N ILE A 144 9.88 3.83 2.58
CA ILE A 144 10.76 4.97 2.79
C ILE A 144 11.79 4.72 3.88
N MET A 145 11.37 4.12 5.01
CA MET A 145 12.24 3.99 6.19
C MET A 145 12.84 2.57 6.32
N GLY A 146 12.29 1.59 5.61
CA GLY A 146 12.58 0.18 5.89
C GLY A 146 11.81 -0.33 7.10
N VAL A 147 11.73 -1.66 7.23
CA VAL A 147 10.85 -2.32 8.23
C VAL A 147 11.27 -2.04 9.67
N ARG A 148 12.57 -2.00 9.93
CA ARG A 148 13.11 -1.79 11.28
C ARG A 148 12.75 -0.40 11.81
N ASP A 149 13.12 0.63 11.08
CA ASP A 149 12.93 2.03 11.49
C ASP A 149 11.43 2.38 11.51
N ALA A 150 10.65 1.83 10.59
CA ALA A 150 9.20 1.95 10.58
C ALA A 150 8.55 1.33 11.82
N PHE A 151 9.03 0.14 12.22
CA PHE A 151 8.58 -0.49 13.47
C PHE A 151 8.98 0.33 14.69
N GLU A 152 10.25 0.68 14.83
CA GLU A 152 10.77 1.44 15.98
C GLU A 152 10.02 2.78 16.13
N ASN A 153 9.77 3.48 15.02
CA ASN A 153 9.03 4.73 15.03
C ASN A 153 7.59 4.56 15.47
N SER A 154 6.83 3.64 14.88
CA SER A 154 5.45 3.38 15.27
C SER A 154 5.33 2.88 16.71
N TYR A 155 6.32 2.11 17.17
CA TYR A 155 6.38 1.57 18.52
C TYR A 155 6.64 2.67 19.58
N GLU A 156 7.42 3.70 19.25
CA GLU A 156 7.60 4.86 20.14
C GLU A 156 6.25 5.59 20.40
N TYR A 157 5.41 5.73 19.38
CA TYR A 157 4.06 6.27 19.59
C TYR A 157 3.23 5.40 20.53
N VAL A 158 3.29 4.08 20.38
CA VAL A 158 2.61 3.15 21.29
C VAL A 158 3.13 3.28 22.71
N LYS A 159 4.45 3.41 22.92
CA LYS A 159 5.05 3.65 24.23
C LYS A 159 4.56 4.99 24.84
N ASN A 160 4.47 6.03 24.05
CA ASN A 160 3.99 7.34 24.52
C ASN A 160 2.52 7.26 24.94
N ILE A 161 1.68 6.54 24.18
CA ILE A 161 0.27 6.30 24.55
C ILE A 161 0.21 5.50 25.86
N ALA A 162 1.00 4.44 25.99
CA ALA A 162 1.05 3.66 27.22
C ALA A 162 1.44 4.53 28.43
N LYS A 163 2.47 5.34 28.28
CA LYS A 163 2.92 6.28 29.31
C LYS A 163 1.85 7.29 29.71
N TYR A 164 1.12 7.86 28.74
CA TYR A 164 0.03 8.81 28.99
C TYR A 164 -1.06 8.21 29.89
N PHE A 165 -1.37 6.94 29.70
CA PHE A 165 -2.35 6.24 30.53
C PHE A 165 -1.78 5.57 31.79
N GLY A 166 -0.49 5.70 32.09
CA GLY A 166 0.19 5.03 33.21
C GLY A 166 0.30 3.51 33.03
N LEU A 167 0.47 3.07 31.78
CA LEU A 167 0.61 1.69 31.39
C LEU A 167 2.06 1.36 31.01
N GLN A 168 2.40 0.08 31.06
CA GLN A 168 3.60 -0.49 30.49
C GLN A 168 3.22 -1.48 29.39
N ILE A 169 4.14 -1.68 28.46
CA ILE A 169 3.98 -2.73 27.45
C ILE A 169 4.36 -4.05 28.08
N ASP A 170 3.46 -5.02 28.02
CA ASP A 170 3.65 -6.38 28.53
C ASP A 170 4.35 -7.24 27.49
N PHE A 171 3.79 -7.30 26.29
CA PHE A 171 4.43 -7.93 25.14
C PHE A 171 3.98 -7.34 23.82
N VAL A 172 4.77 -7.59 22.79
CA VAL A 172 4.50 -7.26 21.40
C VAL A 172 4.51 -8.54 20.57
N GLN A 173 3.63 -8.61 19.61
CA GLN A 173 3.44 -9.80 18.80
C GLN A 173 3.22 -9.47 17.35
N GLU A 174 4.04 -10.01 16.47
CA GLU A 174 3.79 -9.96 15.04
C GLU A 174 2.52 -10.72 14.68
N ASN A 175 1.68 -10.14 13.82
CA ASN A 175 0.42 -10.78 13.42
C ASN A 175 0.42 -11.19 11.96
N ARG A 176 0.83 -10.26 11.09
CA ARG A 176 0.78 -10.41 9.64
C ARG A 176 1.87 -9.61 8.97
N ILE A 177 2.50 -10.22 7.99
CA ILE A 177 3.47 -9.57 7.12
C ILE A 177 3.08 -9.88 5.68
N ASP A 178 2.99 -8.83 4.87
CA ASP A 178 2.80 -8.94 3.44
C ASP A 178 4.10 -8.56 2.74
N TYR A 179 4.84 -9.57 2.29
CA TYR A 179 6.03 -9.40 1.46
C TYR A 179 5.61 -9.09 0.03
N CYS A 180 6.29 -8.18 -0.64
CA CYS A 180 6.01 -7.82 -2.01
C CYS A 180 7.26 -7.84 -2.88
N TRP A 181 7.08 -8.24 -4.14
CA TRP A 181 8.09 -8.21 -5.20
C TRP A 181 7.53 -7.43 -6.37
N HIS A 182 8.01 -6.22 -6.55
CA HIS A 182 7.72 -5.41 -7.73
C HIS A 182 8.69 -5.80 -8.85
N SER A 183 8.16 -6.06 -10.03
CA SER A 183 9.00 -6.50 -11.16
C SER A 183 8.50 -5.95 -12.49
N ASN A 184 9.44 -5.62 -13.37
CA ASN A 184 9.18 -5.30 -14.77
C ASN A 184 9.49 -6.50 -15.72
N TYR A 185 9.57 -7.71 -15.18
CA TYR A 185 9.88 -8.91 -15.94
C TYR A 185 8.79 -9.27 -16.95
N LEU A 186 7.54 -9.10 -16.54
CA LEU A 186 6.38 -9.37 -17.38
C LEU A 186 6.12 -8.18 -18.31
N LYS A 187 6.38 -8.38 -19.60
CA LYS A 187 6.34 -7.30 -20.62
C LYS A 187 4.93 -7.00 -21.12
N ASP A 188 4.06 -7.96 -21.06
CA ASP A 188 2.66 -7.84 -21.47
C ASP A 188 1.74 -8.42 -20.38
N PRO A 189 1.51 -7.66 -19.31
CA PRO A 189 0.65 -8.13 -18.22
C PRO A 189 -0.82 -8.25 -18.65
N GLU A 190 -1.28 -7.49 -19.63
CA GLU A 190 -2.68 -7.54 -20.08
C GLU A 190 -3.00 -8.89 -20.73
N THR A 191 -2.10 -9.40 -21.59
CA THR A 191 -2.21 -10.74 -22.13
C THR A 191 -2.02 -11.83 -21.06
N PHE A 192 -1.11 -11.62 -20.11
CA PHE A 192 -0.87 -12.57 -19.04
C PHE A 192 -2.10 -12.73 -18.12
N PHE A 193 -2.70 -11.62 -17.71
CA PHE A 193 -3.87 -11.59 -16.84
C PHE A 193 -5.18 -11.85 -17.64
N SER A 194 -5.21 -12.91 -18.43
CA SER A 194 -6.40 -13.36 -19.16
C SER A 194 -7.00 -14.64 -18.56
N PRO A 195 -8.31 -14.86 -18.63
CA PRO A 195 -8.93 -16.09 -18.15
C PRO A 195 -8.33 -17.33 -18.79
N GLU A 196 -8.00 -17.27 -20.08
CA GLU A 196 -7.40 -18.39 -20.81
C GLU A 196 -6.03 -18.79 -20.23
N ASN A 197 -5.18 -17.81 -19.94
CA ASN A 197 -3.88 -18.08 -19.34
C ASN A 197 -4.01 -18.56 -17.90
N PHE A 198 -4.98 -18.06 -17.14
CA PHE A 198 -5.24 -18.54 -15.79
C PHE A 198 -5.55 -20.03 -15.77
N TYR A 199 -6.39 -20.54 -16.66
CA TYR A 199 -6.70 -21.96 -16.74
C TYR A 199 -5.50 -22.84 -17.17
N LYS A 200 -4.51 -22.26 -17.82
CA LYS A 200 -3.26 -22.95 -18.19
C LYS A 200 -2.24 -23.00 -17.05
N MET A 201 -2.42 -22.18 -16.02
CA MET A 201 -1.52 -22.17 -14.86
C MET A 201 -1.70 -23.44 -14.02
N ARG A 202 -0.64 -24.23 -13.89
CA ARG A 202 -0.59 -25.36 -12.96
C ARG A 202 0.09 -24.92 -11.67
N VAL A 203 -0.64 -25.03 -10.58
CA VAL A 203 -0.15 -24.64 -9.25
C VAL A 203 -0.35 -25.82 -8.29
N ASP A 204 0.51 -26.80 -8.36
CA ASP A 204 0.38 -28.08 -7.63
C ASP A 204 0.43 -27.91 -6.10
N ARG A 205 1.04 -26.85 -5.60
CA ARG A 205 1.19 -26.57 -4.15
C ARG A 205 -0.02 -25.89 -3.53
N PHE A 206 -0.88 -25.27 -4.31
CA PHE A 206 -2.04 -24.55 -3.82
C PHE A 206 -3.32 -25.31 -4.19
N LYS A 207 -4.09 -25.69 -3.15
CA LYS A 207 -5.40 -26.36 -3.37
C LYS A 207 -6.45 -25.43 -3.96
N ASN A 208 -6.27 -24.12 -3.83
CA ASN A 208 -7.18 -23.10 -4.31
C ASN A 208 -6.40 -22.10 -5.16
N ALA A 209 -6.88 -21.85 -6.35
CA ALA A 209 -6.46 -20.75 -7.19
C ALA A 209 -7.72 -20.03 -7.66
N THR A 210 -7.76 -18.72 -7.54
CA THR A 210 -8.89 -17.88 -7.93
C THR A 210 -8.38 -16.65 -8.65
N TYR A 211 -9.25 -16.05 -9.45
CA TYR A 211 -9.00 -14.72 -9.99
C TYR A 211 -10.19 -13.81 -9.69
N VAL A 212 -9.92 -12.54 -9.58
CA VAL A 212 -10.94 -11.50 -9.41
C VAL A 212 -10.97 -10.69 -10.69
N THR A 213 -12.17 -10.42 -11.17
CA THR A 213 -12.39 -9.64 -12.38
C THR A 213 -13.02 -8.29 -12.04
N ASN A 214 -12.55 -7.25 -12.73
CA ASN A 214 -13.25 -5.99 -12.79
C ASN A 214 -14.03 -5.89 -14.08
N LYS A 215 -15.23 -5.33 -14.01
CA LYS A 215 -16.03 -5.06 -15.20
C LYS A 215 -15.46 -3.86 -15.94
N VAL A 216 -15.16 -4.04 -17.22
CA VAL A 216 -14.68 -3.00 -18.12
C VAL A 216 -15.70 -2.81 -19.21
N GLY A 217 -16.32 -1.64 -19.28
CA GLY A 217 -17.41 -1.40 -20.23
C GLY A 217 -18.70 -2.17 -19.90
N SER A 218 -19.49 -2.49 -20.91
CA SER A 218 -20.80 -3.15 -20.74
C SER A 218 -20.71 -4.67 -20.66
N GLU A 219 -19.76 -5.31 -21.32
CA GLU A 219 -19.71 -6.76 -21.50
C GLU A 219 -18.34 -7.39 -21.19
N ASP A 220 -17.26 -6.61 -21.14
CA ASP A 220 -15.91 -7.12 -20.94
C ASP A 220 -15.51 -7.20 -19.47
N TYR A 221 -14.69 -8.19 -19.14
CA TYR A 221 -14.11 -8.40 -17.82
C TYR A 221 -12.59 -8.58 -17.94
N GLU A 222 -11.85 -7.80 -17.18
CA GLU A 222 -10.41 -7.96 -17.04
C GLU A 222 -10.07 -8.58 -15.70
N ILE A 223 -9.03 -9.41 -15.65
CA ILE A 223 -8.52 -9.96 -14.40
C ILE A 223 -7.76 -8.87 -13.66
N ASP A 224 -8.25 -8.51 -12.47
CA ASP A 224 -7.60 -7.55 -11.57
C ASP A 224 -6.40 -8.20 -10.88
N TYR A 225 -6.60 -9.39 -10.30
CA TYR A 225 -5.52 -10.17 -9.71
C TYR A 225 -5.80 -11.67 -9.73
N VAL A 226 -4.71 -12.43 -9.68
CA VAL A 226 -4.71 -13.87 -9.45
C VAL A 226 -4.34 -14.13 -8.00
N ALA A 227 -5.11 -15.00 -7.32
CA ALA A 227 -4.85 -15.40 -5.95
C ALA A 227 -4.61 -16.90 -5.85
N LEU A 228 -3.57 -17.29 -5.11
CA LEU A 228 -3.19 -18.66 -4.83
C LEU A 228 -3.30 -18.92 -3.32
N GLY A 229 -4.09 -19.92 -2.96
CA GLY A 229 -4.45 -20.21 -1.57
C GLY A 229 -5.64 -19.37 -1.08
N LYS A 230 -5.92 -19.47 0.21
CA LYS A 230 -6.93 -18.66 0.92
C LYS A 230 -6.24 -17.72 1.89
N ARG A 231 -6.84 -16.57 2.20
CA ARG A 231 -6.32 -15.64 3.24
C ARG A 231 -6.16 -16.29 4.62
N SER A 232 -6.84 -17.41 4.86
CA SER A 232 -6.71 -18.20 6.09
C SER A 232 -5.56 -19.20 6.05
N ASP A 233 -4.94 -19.44 4.92
CA ASP A 233 -3.86 -20.40 4.77
C ASP A 233 -2.54 -19.86 5.37
N LYS A 234 -1.56 -20.74 5.49
CA LYS A 234 -0.23 -20.38 5.98
C LYS A 234 0.44 -19.32 5.11
N VAL A 235 0.24 -19.48 3.81
CA VAL A 235 0.72 -18.54 2.79
C VAL A 235 -0.44 -18.28 1.82
N PHE A 236 -0.69 -17.02 1.56
CA PHE A 236 -1.63 -16.55 0.55
C PHE A 236 -0.86 -15.66 -0.43
N VAL A 237 -0.96 -15.93 -1.72
CA VAL A 237 -0.23 -15.19 -2.74
C VAL A 237 -1.21 -14.42 -3.62
N ARG A 238 -0.88 -13.18 -3.94
CA ARG A 238 -1.57 -12.38 -4.96
C ARG A 238 -0.59 -11.93 -6.02
N ILE A 239 -1.01 -11.98 -7.27
CA ILE A 239 -0.23 -11.52 -8.43
C ILE A 239 -1.13 -10.55 -9.20
N TYR A 240 -0.66 -9.32 -9.41
CA TYR A 240 -1.45 -8.29 -10.09
C TYR A 240 -0.59 -7.19 -10.70
N GLN A 241 -1.20 -6.46 -11.64
CA GLN A 241 -0.55 -5.31 -12.28
C GLN A 241 -0.52 -4.11 -11.34
N LYS A 242 0.61 -3.91 -10.67
CA LYS A 242 0.78 -2.85 -9.67
C LYS A 242 0.71 -1.44 -10.26
N THR A 243 1.17 -1.26 -11.49
CA THR A 243 1.10 0.03 -12.20
C THR A 243 -0.34 0.51 -12.33
N ARG A 244 -1.26 -0.39 -12.73
CA ARG A 244 -2.68 -0.07 -12.85
C ARG A 244 -3.30 0.22 -11.48
N GLU A 245 -3.02 -0.59 -10.47
CA GLU A 245 -3.51 -0.37 -9.09
C GLU A 245 -3.13 1.03 -8.56
N VAL A 246 -1.87 1.44 -8.77
CA VAL A 246 -1.39 2.75 -8.33
C VAL A 246 -2.12 3.90 -9.04
N ILE A 247 -2.47 3.73 -10.31
CA ILE A 247 -3.13 4.76 -11.11
C ILE A 247 -4.63 4.86 -10.80
N GLU A 248 -5.34 3.74 -10.78
CA GLU A 248 -6.81 3.73 -10.70
C GLU A 248 -7.37 3.63 -9.29
N GLN A 249 -6.71 2.86 -8.40
CA GLN A 249 -7.33 2.47 -7.14
C GLN A 249 -6.75 3.18 -5.93
N ASN A 250 -5.42 3.27 -5.82
CA ASN A 250 -4.75 3.72 -4.62
C ASN A 250 -3.89 4.96 -4.86
N TYR A 251 -4.10 5.98 -4.02
CA TYR A 251 -3.31 7.20 -4.04
C TYR A 251 -1.87 6.96 -3.55
N LYS A 252 -1.02 6.38 -4.40
CA LYS A 252 0.36 6.05 -4.09
C LYS A 252 1.35 6.54 -5.17
N PRO A 253 1.39 7.86 -5.49
CA PRO A 253 2.23 8.39 -6.59
C PRO A 253 3.72 8.19 -6.34
N TRP A 254 4.12 8.07 -5.09
CA TRP A 254 5.49 7.83 -4.67
C TRP A 254 6.06 6.51 -5.22
N PHE A 255 5.23 5.52 -5.56
CA PHE A 255 5.70 4.32 -6.24
C PHE A 255 6.28 4.62 -7.61
N LEU A 256 5.70 5.55 -8.38
CA LEU A 256 6.21 5.92 -9.70
C LEU A 256 7.64 6.47 -9.60
N GLN A 257 7.89 7.29 -8.58
CA GLN A 257 9.22 7.83 -8.30
C GLN A 257 10.20 6.73 -7.88
N ILE A 258 9.85 5.87 -6.91
CA ILE A 258 10.68 4.74 -6.49
C ILE A 258 11.04 3.85 -7.67
N TRP A 259 10.06 3.48 -8.49
CA TRP A 259 10.30 2.60 -9.64
C TRP A 259 11.23 3.23 -10.66
N GLN A 260 11.08 4.52 -10.95
CA GLN A 260 11.96 5.23 -11.86
C GLN A 260 13.39 5.31 -11.29
N MET A 261 13.53 5.77 -10.04
CA MET A 261 14.82 5.89 -9.36
C MET A 261 15.56 4.55 -9.28
N GLN A 262 14.82 3.47 -9.03
CA GLN A 262 15.34 2.12 -8.98
C GLN A 262 15.47 1.45 -10.36
N GLY A 263 15.09 2.14 -11.43
CA GLY A 263 15.21 1.66 -12.80
C GLY A 263 14.22 0.55 -13.19
N LEU A 264 13.09 0.38 -12.49
CA LEU A 264 12.03 -0.53 -12.94
C LEU A 264 11.29 0.04 -14.16
N ILE A 265 11.13 1.35 -14.18
CA ILE A 265 10.52 2.10 -15.28
C ILE A 265 11.45 3.23 -15.71
N SER A 266 11.25 3.74 -16.92
CA SER A 266 12.00 4.88 -17.46
C SER A 266 11.40 6.22 -17.02
N LYS A 267 12.12 7.33 -17.25
CA LYS A 267 11.59 8.69 -17.06
C LYS A 267 10.36 8.93 -17.95
N TYR A 268 10.35 8.37 -19.16
CA TYR A 268 9.22 8.41 -20.05
C TYR A 268 7.99 7.69 -19.48
N ASP A 269 8.16 6.48 -18.94
CA ASP A 269 7.07 5.74 -18.31
C ASP A 269 6.50 6.52 -17.12
N GLN A 270 7.36 7.06 -16.24
CA GLN A 270 6.95 7.88 -15.12
C GLN A 270 6.12 9.10 -15.59
N TRP A 271 6.60 9.82 -16.59
CA TRP A 271 5.93 10.98 -17.14
C TRP A 271 4.52 10.66 -17.66
N VAL A 272 4.37 9.55 -18.36
CA VAL A 272 3.06 9.07 -18.85
C VAL A 272 2.16 8.65 -17.67
N TYR A 273 2.69 7.88 -16.73
CA TYR A 273 1.91 7.37 -15.60
C TYR A 273 1.45 8.47 -14.65
N GLU A 274 2.23 9.51 -14.42
CA GLU A 274 1.81 10.66 -13.62
C GLU A 274 0.58 11.37 -14.23
N ARG A 275 0.50 11.47 -15.55
CA ARG A 275 -0.68 12.02 -16.25
C ARG A 275 -1.90 11.12 -16.13
N CYS A 276 -1.71 9.81 -16.30
CA CYS A 276 -2.77 8.82 -16.10
C CYS A 276 -3.30 8.89 -14.66
N TYR A 277 -2.40 9.00 -13.69
CA TYR A 277 -2.72 9.11 -12.28
C TYR A 277 -3.52 10.38 -11.95
N GLN A 278 -3.17 11.53 -12.51
CA GLN A 278 -3.93 12.78 -12.36
C GLN A 278 -5.37 12.64 -12.89
N LYS A 279 -5.57 11.86 -13.94
CA LYS A 279 -6.88 11.56 -14.54
C LYS A 279 -7.58 10.38 -13.88
N LYS A 280 -6.90 9.60 -13.03
CA LYS A 280 -7.37 8.32 -12.44
C LYS A 280 -7.91 7.37 -13.50
N ASN A 281 -7.25 7.31 -14.63
CA ASN A 281 -7.70 6.58 -15.80
C ASN A 281 -6.52 5.87 -16.47
N TRP A 282 -6.54 4.54 -16.42
CA TRP A 282 -5.51 3.70 -17.03
C TRP A 282 -5.48 3.81 -18.56
N PHE A 283 -6.64 3.93 -19.19
CA PHE A 283 -6.74 4.07 -20.64
C PHE A 283 -6.11 5.36 -21.16
N TYR A 284 -6.06 6.41 -20.33
CA TYR A 284 -5.43 7.68 -20.66
C TYR A 284 -3.94 7.55 -21.05
N ARG A 285 -3.29 6.40 -20.78
CA ARG A 285 -1.89 6.15 -21.17
C ARG A 285 -1.63 6.34 -22.67
N PHE A 286 -2.59 6.02 -23.50
CA PHE A 286 -2.44 6.21 -24.95
C PHE A 286 -2.46 7.69 -25.34
N THR A 287 -3.36 8.47 -24.78
CA THR A 287 -3.41 9.92 -24.97
C THR A 287 -2.17 10.59 -24.39
N ALA A 288 -1.74 10.23 -23.18
CA ALA A 288 -0.53 10.77 -22.55
C ALA A 288 0.74 10.46 -23.36
N ARG A 289 0.82 9.30 -24.00
CA ARG A 289 1.91 8.95 -24.92
C ARG A 289 1.93 9.87 -26.14
N LEU A 290 0.77 10.21 -26.68
CA LEU A 290 0.67 11.17 -27.78
C LEU A 290 0.98 12.60 -27.33
N GLU A 291 0.61 13.00 -26.11
CA GLU A 291 1.05 14.27 -25.51
C GLU A 291 2.58 14.32 -25.40
N PHE A 292 3.23 13.24 -24.94
CA PHE A 292 4.68 13.15 -24.91
C PHE A 292 5.28 13.32 -26.31
N PHE A 293 4.71 12.65 -27.32
CA PHE A 293 5.15 12.81 -28.70
C PHE A 293 5.00 14.24 -29.19
N LEU A 294 3.94 14.94 -28.80
CA LEU A 294 3.73 16.33 -29.18
C LEU A 294 4.79 17.28 -28.60
N GLU A 295 5.27 16.98 -27.38
CA GLU A 295 6.31 17.78 -26.71
C GLU A 295 7.73 17.45 -27.20
N HIS A 296 8.01 16.21 -27.60
CA HIS A 296 9.37 15.72 -27.86
C HIS A 296 9.60 15.16 -29.27
N GLY A 297 8.54 14.98 -30.06
CA GLY A 297 8.63 14.45 -31.41
C GLY A 297 9.14 15.48 -32.41
N GLN A 298 9.63 15.00 -33.55
CA GLN A 298 10.26 15.84 -34.56
C GLN A 298 9.54 15.82 -35.93
N ASP A 299 8.64 14.87 -36.18
CA ASP A 299 7.96 14.73 -37.46
C ASP A 299 6.80 15.74 -37.58
N PRO A 300 6.91 16.78 -38.46
CA PRO A 300 5.91 17.86 -38.57
C PRO A 300 4.52 17.36 -38.97
N TYR A 301 4.45 16.29 -39.78
CA TYR A 301 3.18 15.73 -40.23
C TYR A 301 2.43 15.11 -39.05
N TYR A 302 3.11 14.22 -38.28
CA TYR A 302 2.49 13.60 -37.13
C TYR A 302 2.26 14.56 -35.97
N LEU A 303 3.09 15.57 -35.78
CA LEU A 303 2.85 16.63 -34.79
C LEU A 303 1.55 17.39 -35.10
N SER A 304 1.31 17.76 -36.37
CA SER A 304 0.05 18.43 -36.78
C SER A 304 -1.15 17.49 -36.59
N TYR A 305 -1.03 16.23 -36.97
CA TYR A 305 -2.09 15.24 -36.86
C TYR A 305 -2.47 14.94 -35.40
N VAL A 306 -1.49 14.66 -34.56
CA VAL A 306 -1.69 14.42 -33.12
C VAL A 306 -2.29 15.64 -32.42
N ARG A 307 -1.84 16.84 -32.76
CA ARG A 307 -2.41 18.07 -32.19
C ARG A 307 -3.90 18.21 -32.49
N GLN A 308 -4.34 17.92 -33.70
CA GLN A 308 -5.76 17.97 -34.05
C GLN A 308 -6.60 16.96 -33.28
N ILE A 309 -6.06 15.76 -33.00
CA ILE A 309 -6.72 14.74 -32.18
C ILE A 309 -6.84 15.23 -30.73
N LEU A 310 -5.74 15.70 -30.14
CA LEU A 310 -5.72 16.13 -28.72
C LEU A 310 -6.55 17.39 -28.48
N GLU A 311 -6.68 18.27 -29.46
CA GLU A 311 -7.55 19.45 -29.41
C GLU A 311 -9.04 19.12 -29.73
N GLY A 312 -9.37 17.85 -30.00
CA GLY A 312 -10.73 17.44 -30.35
C GLY A 312 -11.22 17.88 -31.71
N LYS A 313 -10.33 18.40 -32.59
CA LYS A 313 -10.65 18.81 -33.96
C LYS A 313 -10.78 17.63 -34.92
N LEU A 314 -10.18 16.50 -34.55
CA LEU A 314 -10.25 15.24 -35.28
C LEU A 314 -10.64 14.13 -34.33
N THR A 315 -11.75 13.45 -34.59
CA THR A 315 -12.18 12.28 -33.87
C THR A 315 -11.47 11.04 -34.41
N ILE A 316 -11.00 10.18 -33.54
CA ILE A 316 -10.30 8.94 -33.85
C ILE A 316 -10.92 7.78 -33.04
N GLU A 317 -11.08 6.63 -33.66
CA GLU A 317 -11.52 5.41 -32.99
C GLU A 317 -10.45 4.92 -32.00
N GLU A 318 -10.87 4.27 -30.91
CA GLU A 318 -10.02 3.79 -29.85
C GLU A 318 -8.86 2.92 -30.36
N ASP A 319 -9.14 1.93 -31.18
CA ASP A 319 -8.12 1.06 -31.77
C ASP A 319 -7.13 1.83 -32.65
N ALA A 320 -7.57 2.87 -33.33
CA ALA A 320 -6.70 3.69 -34.14
C ALA A 320 -5.83 4.60 -33.28
N LEU A 321 -6.34 5.08 -32.12
CA LEU A 321 -5.58 5.81 -31.13
C LEU A 321 -4.45 4.96 -30.55
N ILE A 322 -4.77 3.70 -30.18
CA ILE A 322 -3.79 2.72 -29.66
C ILE A 322 -2.68 2.50 -30.70
N ARG A 323 -3.05 2.16 -31.94
CA ARG A 323 -2.09 1.96 -33.03
C ARG A 323 -1.22 3.17 -33.30
N LEU A 324 -1.81 4.37 -33.23
CA LEU A 324 -1.06 5.61 -33.42
C LEU A 324 -0.04 5.85 -32.31
N ALA A 325 -0.44 5.64 -31.05
CA ALA A 325 0.46 5.75 -29.90
C ALA A 325 1.61 4.73 -30.02
N ASP A 326 1.30 3.48 -30.39
CA ASP A 326 2.32 2.40 -30.57
C ASP A 326 3.29 2.67 -31.72
N LYS A 327 2.82 3.40 -32.74
CA LYS A 327 3.66 3.80 -33.86
C LYS A 327 4.63 4.94 -33.51
N LEU A 328 4.16 5.91 -32.74
CA LEU A 328 4.87 7.17 -32.52
C LEU A 328 5.73 7.21 -31.25
N THR A 329 5.47 6.31 -30.31
CA THR A 329 6.16 6.29 -29.00
C THR A 329 6.55 4.88 -28.59
N PRO A 330 7.57 4.70 -27.74
CA PRO A 330 7.88 3.40 -27.18
C PRO A 330 6.74 2.82 -26.36
N LYS A 331 6.68 1.48 -26.29
CA LYS A 331 5.78 0.80 -25.35
C LYS A 331 6.21 1.07 -23.92
N LEU A 332 5.23 1.15 -23.03
CA LEU A 332 5.47 1.37 -21.61
C LEU A 332 6.01 0.12 -20.92
N ASN A 333 6.77 0.33 -19.85
CA ASN A 333 7.19 -0.74 -18.96
C ASN A 333 6.21 -0.84 -17.79
N TYR A 334 5.66 -2.02 -17.58
CA TYR A 334 4.70 -2.30 -16.51
C TYR A 334 5.41 -2.84 -15.28
N VAL A 335 4.82 -2.57 -14.12
CA VAL A 335 5.24 -3.17 -12.86
C VAL A 335 4.16 -4.11 -12.36
N VAL A 336 4.54 -5.38 -12.19
CA VAL A 336 3.71 -6.42 -11.60
C VAL A 336 4.15 -6.64 -10.16
N ASN A 337 3.20 -6.82 -9.25
CA ASN A 337 3.46 -7.21 -7.88
C ASN A 337 3.14 -8.70 -7.67
N VAL A 338 4.05 -9.39 -7.02
CA VAL A 338 3.80 -10.70 -6.40
C VAL A 338 3.85 -10.48 -4.89
N GLU A 339 2.70 -10.64 -4.23
CA GLU A 339 2.54 -10.39 -2.81
C GLU A 339 2.32 -11.69 -2.05
N PHE A 340 3.10 -11.92 -1.00
CA PHE A 340 2.97 -13.07 -0.11
C PHE A 340 2.51 -12.60 1.26
N GLN A 341 1.29 -12.94 1.62
CA GLN A 341 0.78 -12.71 2.95
C GLN A 341 1.12 -13.90 3.85
N THR A 342 1.75 -13.62 4.98
CA THR A 342 2.02 -14.61 6.03
C THR A 342 1.32 -14.20 7.32
N MET A 343 0.83 -15.20 8.09
CA MET A 343 0.15 -14.97 9.37
C MET A 343 0.87 -15.75 10.48
N ARG A 344 1.06 -15.13 11.64
CA ARG A 344 1.78 -15.70 12.78
C ARG A 344 1.32 -17.09 13.20
N ARG A 345 0.01 -17.34 13.20
CA ARG A 345 -0.52 -18.68 13.58
C ARG A 345 0.09 -19.84 12.79
N HIS A 346 0.78 -19.50 11.69
CA HIS A 346 1.41 -20.44 10.78
C HIS A 346 2.93 -20.31 10.68
N SER A 347 3.52 -19.24 11.24
CA SER A 347 4.95 -18.98 11.20
C SER A 347 5.56 -19.08 12.61
N LYS A 348 6.06 -20.25 12.98
CA LYS A 348 6.83 -20.41 14.23
C LYS A 348 8.28 -19.90 14.13
N SER A 349 8.71 -19.33 13.01
CA SER A 349 10.13 -19.20 12.66
C SER A 349 10.60 -17.82 12.26
N TYR A 350 9.80 -16.77 12.39
CA TYR A 350 10.26 -15.41 12.05
C TYR A 350 10.14 -14.51 13.26
N GLU A 351 11.17 -14.49 14.07
CA GLU A 351 11.44 -13.42 15.01
C GLU A 351 12.11 -12.27 14.22
N LEU A 352 11.30 -11.46 13.53
CA LEU A 352 11.80 -10.28 12.81
C LEU A 352 12.15 -9.12 13.74
N LEU A 353 11.68 -9.20 14.98
CA LEU A 353 11.87 -8.15 15.97
C LEU A 353 12.75 -8.66 17.08
N PRO A 354 13.94 -8.11 17.29
CA PRO A 354 14.74 -8.37 18.48
C PRO A 354 14.11 -7.64 19.67
N ILE A 355 12.95 -8.12 20.14
CA ILE A 355 12.28 -7.58 21.33
C ILE A 355 12.66 -8.41 22.55
N HIS A 356 13.88 -8.85 22.61
CA HIS A 356 14.43 -9.49 23.79
C HIS A 356 15.67 -8.72 24.20
N ASN A 357 15.43 -7.69 25.03
CA ASN A 357 16.23 -7.37 26.22
C ASN A 357 15.64 -6.18 26.95
#